data_9cb8c3f3fa3fb253ee678289db37c89f
#
_entry.id   9cb8c3f3fa3fb253ee678289db37c89f
#
_cell.length_a   1.000
_cell.length_b   1.000
_cell.length_c   1.000
_cell.angle_alpha   90.00
_cell.angle_beta   90.00
_cell.angle_gamma   90.00
#
_symmetry.space_group_name_H-M   'P 1'
#
loop_
_entity.id
_entity.type
_entity.pdbx_description
1 polymer ?
#
loop_
_entity_poly.entity_id
_entity_poly.type
_entity_poly.pdbx_seq_one_letter_code
_entity_poly.pdbx_strand_id
1 'polypeptide(L)'
;MSLSKQSILLEKVKKALSISNKDILNDLKKCCALLRESFDHFSWVGFYFADFDAKTLHLKAFSGAPTKHTSIPFGKGICGQVAISNQNFMVPDVKYQDNYISCSVEVKSELVVPLFFEEKNIGQIDIDSDKINPFTIEDELLLEACCNLISKTYGSSLLSL
;
A
#
# COMPACT_ATOMS: atom_id res chain seq x y z
N MET A 1 -29.51 7.91 1.20
CA MET A 1 -28.30 7.79 2.04
C MET A 1 -27.10 8.37 1.31
N SER A 2 -26.31 9.21 1.98
CA SER A 2 -25.05 9.68 1.42
C SER A 2 -24.02 8.55 1.47
N LEU A 3 -23.26 8.40 0.39
CA LEU A 3 -22.13 7.47 0.35
C LEU A 3 -21.00 8.01 1.24
N SER A 4 -20.29 7.11 1.92
CA SER A 4 -19.11 7.50 2.68
C SER A 4 -18.01 7.99 1.73
N LYS A 5 -17.07 8.78 2.26
CA LYS A 5 -15.89 9.23 1.51
C LYS A 5 -15.10 8.05 0.95
N GLN A 6 -14.96 6.99 1.76
CA GLN A 6 -14.27 5.77 1.35
C GLN A 6 -14.97 5.06 0.20
N SER A 7 -16.31 4.97 0.23
CA SER A 7 -17.09 4.35 -0.85
C SER A 7 -16.95 5.12 -2.16
N ILE A 8 -16.99 6.45 -2.11
CA ILE A 8 -16.81 7.32 -3.28
C ILE A 8 -15.41 7.12 -3.87
N LEU A 9 -14.40 7.08 -3.01
CA LEU A 9 -13.02 6.91 -3.43
C LEU A 9 -12.81 5.53 -4.05
N LEU A 10 -13.39 4.49 -3.47
CA LEU A 10 -13.29 3.13 -4.01
C LEU A 10 -13.86 3.04 -5.43
N GLU A 11 -14.97 3.72 -5.72
CA GLU A 11 -15.54 3.80 -7.06
C GLU A 11 -14.58 4.52 -8.03
N LYS A 12 -13.90 5.58 -7.58
CA LYS A 12 -12.88 6.27 -8.40
C LYS A 12 -11.69 5.37 -8.70
N VAL A 13 -11.22 4.62 -7.71
CA VAL A 13 -10.15 3.63 -7.89
C VAL A 13 -10.57 2.58 -8.89
N LYS A 14 -11.78 2.02 -8.76
CA LYS A 14 -12.31 1.03 -9.67
C LYS A 14 -12.34 1.53 -11.13
N LYS A 15 -12.74 2.77 -11.36
CA LYS A 15 -12.73 3.39 -12.70
C LYS A 15 -11.30 3.54 -13.23
N ALA A 16 -10.36 3.93 -12.39
CA ALA A 16 -8.96 4.09 -12.80
C ALA A 16 -8.35 2.76 -13.23
N LEU A 17 -8.67 1.66 -12.54
CA LEU A 17 -8.17 0.33 -12.87
C LEU A 17 -8.81 -0.25 -14.16
N SER A 18 -10.04 0.10 -14.47
CA SER A 18 -10.77 -0.45 -15.62
C SER A 18 -10.41 0.21 -16.96
N ILE A 19 -9.74 1.36 -16.96
CA ILE A 19 -9.45 2.16 -18.16
C ILE A 19 -8.28 1.59 -18.97
N SER A 20 -7.31 0.92 -18.36
CA SER A 20 -6.13 0.44 -19.04
C SER A 20 -5.68 -0.92 -18.53
N ASN A 21 -5.92 -1.98 -19.31
CA ASN A 21 -5.39 -3.31 -19.02
C ASN A 21 -3.94 -3.49 -19.49
N LYS A 22 -3.32 -2.44 -20.05
CA LYS A 22 -2.02 -2.56 -20.73
C LYS A 22 -0.84 -2.04 -19.93
N ASP A 23 -1.10 -1.20 -18.91
CA ASP A 23 -0.04 -0.59 -18.10
C ASP A 23 -0.43 -0.61 -16.64
N ILE A 24 -0.20 -1.77 -16.01
CA ILE A 24 -0.53 -2.01 -14.61
C ILE A 24 0.19 -1.01 -13.70
N LEU A 25 1.47 -0.75 -13.95
CA LEU A 25 2.25 0.17 -13.13
C LEU A 25 1.68 1.58 -13.15
N ASN A 26 1.24 2.05 -14.31
CA ASN A 26 0.61 3.37 -14.43
C ASN A 26 -0.74 3.40 -13.69
N ASP A 27 -1.53 2.35 -13.77
CA ASP A 27 -2.80 2.24 -13.05
C ASP A 27 -2.58 2.25 -11.53
N LEU A 28 -1.60 1.50 -11.05
CA LEU A 28 -1.23 1.50 -9.63
C LEU A 28 -0.76 2.88 -9.16
N LYS A 29 0.01 3.58 -9.99
CA LYS A 29 0.44 4.95 -9.70
C LYS A 29 -0.75 5.90 -9.58
N LYS A 30 -1.74 5.79 -10.47
CA LYS A 30 -2.98 6.56 -10.39
C LYS A 30 -3.76 6.26 -9.10
N CYS A 31 -3.82 4.99 -8.72
CA CYS A 31 -4.43 4.57 -7.46
C CYS A 31 -3.75 5.22 -6.25
N CYS A 32 -2.41 5.20 -6.23
CA CYS A 32 -1.63 5.85 -5.18
C CYS A 32 -1.94 7.35 -5.09
N ALA A 33 -1.99 8.04 -6.23
CA ALA A 33 -2.29 9.48 -6.28
C ALA A 33 -3.71 9.78 -5.78
N LEU A 34 -4.70 9.00 -6.19
CA LEU A 34 -6.08 9.16 -5.73
C LEU A 34 -6.20 9.02 -4.21
N LEU A 35 -5.56 8.01 -3.65
CA LEU A 35 -5.56 7.77 -2.20
C LEU A 35 -4.87 8.91 -1.46
N ARG A 36 -3.68 9.28 -1.91
CA ARG A 36 -2.90 10.35 -1.27
C ARG A 36 -3.61 11.69 -1.30
N GLU A 37 -4.22 12.05 -2.43
CA GLU A 37 -4.91 13.33 -2.60
C GLU A 37 -6.24 13.39 -1.85
N SER A 38 -6.82 12.25 -1.52
CA SER A 38 -8.15 12.19 -0.88
C SER A 38 -8.12 12.33 0.63
N PHE A 39 -6.96 12.12 1.27
CA PHE A 39 -6.83 12.16 2.73
C PHE A 39 -5.58 12.94 3.15
N ASP A 40 -5.75 13.90 4.06
CA ASP A 40 -4.63 14.69 4.58
C ASP A 40 -3.62 13.85 5.35
N HIS A 41 -4.06 12.74 5.94
CA HIS A 41 -3.19 11.85 6.71
C HIS A 41 -2.52 10.76 5.88
N PHE A 42 -2.76 10.72 4.57
CA PHE A 42 -2.02 9.86 3.65
C PHE A 42 -0.92 10.68 2.98
N SER A 43 0.23 10.77 3.64
CA SER A 43 1.34 11.62 3.18
C SER A 43 2.12 10.97 2.04
N TRP A 44 2.20 9.65 2.05
CA TRP A 44 2.87 8.84 1.03
C TRP A 44 2.12 7.52 0.86
N VAL A 45 1.94 7.09 -0.38
CA VAL A 45 1.24 5.84 -0.72
C VAL A 45 2.06 5.08 -1.74
N GLY A 46 2.33 3.81 -1.50
CA GLY A 46 3.09 2.99 -2.44
C GLY A 46 2.67 1.52 -2.45
N PHE A 47 2.99 0.86 -3.55
CA PHE A 47 2.82 -0.58 -3.72
C PHE A 47 4.18 -1.26 -3.84
N TYR A 48 4.41 -2.24 -2.99
CA TYR A 48 5.54 -3.15 -3.07
C TYR A 48 5.05 -4.51 -3.52
N PHE A 49 5.86 -5.18 -4.35
CA PHE A 49 5.58 -6.55 -4.77
C PHE A 49 6.75 -7.46 -4.43
N ALA A 50 6.44 -8.71 -4.08
CA ALA A 50 7.41 -9.67 -3.56
C ALA A 50 8.17 -10.37 -4.68
N ASP A 51 9.49 -10.43 -4.52
CA ASP A 51 10.36 -11.37 -5.20
C ASP A 51 10.65 -12.50 -4.20
N PHE A 52 10.02 -13.65 -4.41
CA PHE A 52 10.09 -14.78 -3.47
C PHE A 52 11.45 -15.48 -3.49
N ASP A 53 12.14 -15.48 -4.63
CA ASP A 53 13.45 -16.09 -4.74
C ASP A 53 14.49 -15.27 -3.96
N ALA A 54 14.44 -13.94 -4.09
CA ALA A 54 15.32 -13.04 -3.38
C ALA A 54 14.83 -12.73 -1.94
N LYS A 55 13.59 -13.08 -1.60
CA LYS A 55 12.93 -12.72 -0.34
C LYS A 55 12.99 -11.21 -0.08
N THR A 56 12.62 -10.46 -1.09
CA THR A 56 12.71 -9.00 -1.11
C THR A 56 11.45 -8.39 -1.70
N LEU A 57 11.00 -7.27 -1.13
CA LEU A 57 9.94 -6.45 -1.67
C LEU A 57 10.54 -5.39 -2.59
N HIS A 58 9.91 -5.17 -3.74
CA HIS A 58 10.31 -4.11 -4.68
C HIS A 58 9.20 -3.08 -4.84
N LEU A 59 9.54 -1.81 -4.72
CA LEU A 59 8.62 -0.70 -4.95
C LEU A 59 8.30 -0.60 -6.44
N LYS A 60 7.02 -0.71 -6.79
CA LYS A 60 6.57 -0.68 -8.19
C LYS A 60 5.80 0.57 -8.57
N ALA A 61 5.13 1.19 -7.61
CA ALA A 61 4.39 2.43 -7.84
C ALA A 61 4.26 3.21 -6.53
N PHE A 62 4.28 4.53 -6.60
CA PHE A 62 4.06 5.37 -5.43
C PHE A 62 3.61 6.78 -5.81
N SER A 63 3.08 7.49 -4.82
CA SER A 63 2.76 8.91 -4.87
C SER A 63 3.24 9.56 -3.58
N GLY A 64 4.01 10.62 -3.69
CA GLY A 64 4.62 11.33 -2.58
C GLY A 64 6.09 11.61 -2.82
N ALA A 65 6.82 11.95 -1.77
CA ALA A 65 8.25 12.23 -1.85
C ALA A 65 9.05 11.00 -2.33
N PRO A 66 10.11 11.19 -3.11
CA PRO A 66 10.98 10.07 -3.49
C PRO A 66 11.56 9.37 -2.26
N THR A 67 11.70 8.04 -2.34
CA THR A 67 12.26 7.23 -1.27
C THR A 67 13.50 6.48 -1.75
N LYS A 68 14.42 6.22 -0.83
CA LYS A 68 15.60 5.36 -1.06
C LYS A 68 15.25 3.88 -0.88
N HIS A 69 14.11 3.57 -0.24
CA HIS A 69 13.71 2.21 0.09
C HIS A 69 12.90 1.59 -1.04
N THR A 70 13.56 1.35 -2.17
CA THR A 70 12.96 0.71 -3.35
C THR A 70 13.02 -0.81 -3.29
N SER A 71 13.86 -1.36 -2.40
CA SER A 71 13.99 -2.79 -2.15
C SER A 71 14.08 -3.02 -0.65
N ILE A 72 13.18 -3.83 -0.11
CA ILE A 72 13.10 -4.11 1.33
C ILE A 72 13.16 -5.61 1.55
N PRO A 73 14.18 -6.14 2.25
CA PRO A 73 14.24 -7.56 2.59
C PRO A 73 13.07 -7.97 3.47
N PHE A 74 12.54 -9.18 3.29
CA PHE A 74 11.53 -9.75 4.18
C PHE A 74 12.04 -9.72 5.63
N GLY A 75 11.18 -9.35 6.56
CA GLY A 75 11.51 -9.22 7.97
C GLY A 75 12.09 -7.88 8.39
N LYS A 76 12.44 -7.00 7.43
CA LYS A 76 13.00 -5.68 7.72
C LYS A 76 11.91 -4.60 7.67
N GLY A 77 11.91 -3.72 8.69
CA GLY A 77 10.95 -2.65 8.80
C GLY A 77 9.51 -3.16 8.94
N ILE A 78 8.55 -2.25 8.83
CA ILE A 78 7.13 -2.59 8.92
C ILE A 78 6.70 -3.38 7.69
N CYS A 79 7.06 -2.91 6.49
CA CYS A 79 6.76 -3.61 5.24
C CYS A 79 7.34 -5.02 5.20
N GLY A 80 8.59 -5.21 5.59
CA GLY A 80 9.22 -6.53 5.61
C GLY A 80 8.56 -7.49 6.59
N GLN A 81 8.09 -6.98 7.73
CA GLN A 81 7.34 -7.77 8.70
C GLN A 81 6.00 -8.25 8.13
N VAL A 82 5.28 -7.38 7.40
CA VAL A 82 4.00 -7.74 6.75
C VAL A 82 4.20 -8.79 5.67
N ALA A 83 5.31 -8.77 4.96
CA ALA A 83 5.64 -9.79 3.97
C ALA A 83 5.70 -11.20 4.60
N ILE A 84 6.04 -11.30 5.87
CA ILE A 84 6.13 -12.58 6.62
C ILE A 84 4.83 -12.88 7.37
N SER A 85 4.25 -11.89 8.06
CA SER A 85 3.09 -12.09 8.92
C SER A 85 1.80 -12.34 8.15
N ASN A 86 1.69 -11.82 6.94
CA ASN A 86 0.48 -11.85 6.12
C ASN A 86 -0.71 -11.11 6.75
N GLN A 87 -0.45 -10.20 7.68
CA GLN A 87 -1.48 -9.45 8.41
C GLN A 87 -1.26 -7.95 8.25
N ASN A 88 -2.34 -7.19 8.33
CA ASN A 88 -2.27 -5.73 8.37
C ASN A 88 -1.41 -5.30 9.56
N PHE A 89 -0.66 -4.23 9.39
CA PHE A 89 0.11 -3.64 10.48
C PHE A 89 -0.17 -2.14 10.52
N MET A 90 -0.88 -1.72 11.55
CA MET A 90 -1.16 -0.30 11.84
C MET A 90 -0.24 0.15 12.97
N VAL A 91 0.65 1.08 12.66
CA VAL A 91 1.65 1.60 13.60
C VAL A 91 1.31 3.06 13.93
N PRO A 92 0.75 3.33 15.13
CA PRO A 92 0.34 4.68 15.50
C PRO A 92 1.50 5.67 15.63
N ASP A 93 2.68 5.20 16.03
CA ASP A 93 3.87 6.01 16.19
C ASP A 93 5.11 5.15 15.93
N VAL A 94 5.82 5.45 14.84
CA VAL A 94 6.96 4.65 14.38
C VAL A 94 8.15 4.67 15.35
N LYS A 95 8.26 5.68 16.19
CA LYS A 95 9.36 5.79 17.15
C LYS A 95 9.38 4.65 18.18
N TYR A 96 8.23 3.96 18.37
CA TYR A 96 8.13 2.81 19.28
C TYR A 96 8.39 1.47 18.59
N GLN A 97 8.78 1.49 17.30
CA GLN A 97 9.11 0.28 16.55
C GLN A 97 10.62 0.09 16.46
N ASP A 98 11.14 -0.99 17.03
CA ASP A 98 12.57 -1.31 17.02
C ASP A 98 13.09 -1.65 15.63
N ASN A 99 12.22 -2.21 14.77
CA ASN A 99 12.55 -2.64 13.41
C ASN A 99 11.91 -1.71 12.37
N TYR A 100 12.13 -0.40 12.53
CA TYR A 100 11.59 0.59 11.61
C TYR A 100 12.66 1.06 10.62
N ILE A 101 12.31 1.09 9.32
CA ILE A 101 13.15 1.67 8.28
C ILE A 101 12.52 3.00 7.88
N SER A 102 13.19 4.10 8.24
CA SER A 102 12.69 5.44 7.96
C SER A 102 12.80 5.78 6.48
N CYS A 103 11.67 6.14 5.86
CA CYS A 103 11.62 6.67 4.51
C CYS A 103 11.86 8.18 4.50
N SER A 104 11.54 8.86 5.59
CA SER A 104 11.69 10.29 5.77
C SER A 104 11.67 10.59 7.27
N VAL A 105 12.35 11.68 7.67
CA VAL A 105 12.31 12.17 9.06
C VAL A 105 10.91 12.68 9.46
N GLU A 106 10.04 12.94 8.50
CA GLU A 106 8.68 13.44 8.72
C GLU A 106 7.67 12.33 8.94
N VAL A 107 8.00 11.08 8.65
CA VAL A 107 7.10 9.95 8.88
C VAL A 107 6.94 9.70 10.36
N LYS A 108 5.71 9.72 10.84
CA LYS A 108 5.37 9.48 12.25
C LYS A 108 4.54 8.23 12.47
N SER A 109 3.78 7.82 11.48
CA SER A 109 2.95 6.62 11.56
C SER A 109 2.89 5.92 10.21
N GLU A 110 2.51 4.64 10.21
CA GLU A 110 2.48 3.81 9.01
C GLU A 110 1.36 2.78 9.10
N LEU A 111 0.73 2.51 7.96
CA LEU A 111 -0.26 1.44 7.81
C LEU A 111 0.10 0.63 6.58
N VAL A 112 0.31 -0.67 6.75
CA VAL A 112 0.61 -1.60 5.67
C VAL A 112 -0.47 -2.67 5.61
N VAL A 113 -0.98 -2.93 4.41
CA VAL A 113 -2.01 -3.94 4.14
C VAL A 113 -1.51 -4.87 3.04
N PRO A 114 -1.44 -6.19 3.30
CA PRO A 114 -0.98 -7.13 2.28
C PRO A 114 -1.96 -7.27 1.13
N LEU A 115 -1.43 -7.56 -0.05
CA LEU A 115 -2.19 -7.84 -1.26
C LEU A 115 -2.06 -9.33 -1.58
N PHE A 116 -3.19 -10.03 -1.62
CA PHE A 116 -3.24 -11.46 -1.85
C PHE A 116 -3.70 -11.77 -3.28
N PHE A 117 -3.09 -12.78 -3.87
CA PHE A 117 -3.58 -13.41 -5.09
C PHE A 117 -3.59 -14.92 -4.86
N GLU A 118 -4.76 -15.57 -5.05
CA GLU A 118 -4.95 -16.99 -4.78
C GLU A 118 -4.45 -17.39 -3.39
N GLU A 119 -4.84 -16.61 -2.38
CA GLU A 119 -4.52 -16.81 -0.96
C GLU A 119 -3.04 -16.63 -0.60
N LYS A 120 -2.20 -16.20 -1.55
CA LYS A 120 -0.79 -15.93 -1.33
C LYS A 120 -0.54 -14.43 -1.24
N ASN A 121 0.22 -14.01 -0.22
CA ASN A 121 0.67 -12.63 -0.11
C ASN A 121 1.74 -12.35 -1.15
N ILE A 122 1.40 -11.57 -2.19
CA ILE A 122 2.31 -11.26 -3.30
C ILE A 122 2.83 -9.83 -3.27
N GLY A 123 2.34 -9.03 -2.36
CA GLY A 123 2.73 -7.63 -2.25
C GLY A 123 1.95 -6.93 -1.16
N GLN A 124 1.96 -5.61 -1.19
CA GLN A 124 1.30 -4.80 -0.17
C GLN A 124 1.09 -3.36 -0.62
N ILE A 125 0.14 -2.69 0.01
CA ILE A 125 0.03 -1.24 -0.04
C ILE A 125 0.58 -0.68 1.27
N ASP A 126 1.40 0.36 1.16
CA ASP A 126 2.08 1.02 2.27
C ASP A 126 1.69 2.50 2.31
N ILE A 127 1.20 2.94 3.45
CA ILE A 127 0.81 4.33 3.70
C ILE A 127 1.68 4.89 4.83
N ASP A 128 2.37 5.98 4.55
CA ASP A 128 3.07 6.76 5.57
C ASP A 128 2.30 8.04 5.88
N SER A 129 2.31 8.45 7.14
CA SER A 129 1.69 9.69 7.60
C SER A 129 2.66 10.53 8.42
N ASP A 130 2.55 11.85 8.29
CA ASP A 130 3.26 12.82 9.13
C ASP A 130 2.53 13.11 10.46
N LYS A 131 1.43 12.39 10.72
CA LYS A 131 0.61 12.53 11.93
C LYS A 131 0.77 11.31 12.83
N ILE A 132 0.59 11.50 14.13
CA ILE A 132 0.59 10.41 15.11
C ILE A 132 -0.84 9.87 15.24
N ASN A 133 -0.97 8.54 15.20
CA ASN A 133 -2.23 7.82 15.38
C ASN A 133 -3.38 8.33 14.46
N PRO A 134 -3.13 8.54 13.15
CA PRO A 134 -4.14 9.10 12.26
C PRO A 134 -5.08 8.06 11.67
N PHE A 135 -4.67 6.79 11.62
CA PHE A 135 -5.38 5.75 10.88
C PHE A 135 -6.56 5.20 11.65
N THR A 136 -7.63 4.90 10.91
CA THR A 136 -8.87 4.34 11.44
C THR A 136 -9.15 2.96 10.86
N ILE A 137 -10.13 2.26 11.42
CA ILE A 137 -10.59 0.98 10.87
C ILE A 137 -11.14 1.16 9.44
N GLU A 138 -11.75 2.30 9.15
CA GLU A 138 -12.26 2.61 7.81
C GLU A 138 -11.12 2.72 6.80
N ASP A 139 -9.96 3.24 7.21
CA ASP A 139 -8.76 3.30 6.37
C ASP A 139 -8.29 1.88 6.04
N GLU A 140 -8.19 1.00 7.05
CA GLU A 140 -7.82 -0.40 6.82
C GLU A 140 -8.78 -1.10 5.85
N LEU A 141 -10.07 -0.96 6.06
CA LEU A 141 -11.10 -1.57 5.22
C LEU A 141 -11.03 -1.05 3.77
N LEU A 142 -10.78 0.25 3.60
CA LEU A 142 -10.58 0.85 2.29
C LEU A 142 -9.38 0.22 1.57
N LEU A 143 -8.24 0.11 2.25
CA LEU A 143 -7.02 -0.44 1.66
C LEU A 143 -7.16 -1.92 1.34
N GLU A 144 -7.84 -2.70 2.19
CA GLU A 144 -8.18 -4.09 1.90
C GLU A 144 -9.04 -4.19 0.63
N ALA A 145 -10.05 -3.33 0.50
CA ALA A 145 -10.91 -3.30 -0.67
C ALA A 145 -10.14 -2.91 -1.94
N CYS A 146 -9.22 -1.94 -1.85
CA CYS A 146 -8.34 -1.58 -2.97
C CYS A 146 -7.45 -2.76 -3.39
N CYS A 147 -6.83 -3.44 -2.44
CA CYS A 147 -5.99 -4.62 -2.72
C CYS A 147 -6.80 -5.73 -3.38
N ASN A 148 -8.01 -5.99 -2.91
CA ASN A 148 -8.91 -6.99 -3.50
C ASN A 148 -9.30 -6.64 -4.94
N LEU A 149 -9.60 -5.37 -5.21
CA LEU A 149 -9.91 -4.89 -6.56
C LEU A 149 -8.73 -5.08 -7.51
N ILE A 150 -7.53 -4.73 -7.07
CA ILE A 150 -6.30 -4.86 -7.86
C ILE A 150 -6.05 -6.32 -8.19
N SER A 151 -6.10 -7.19 -7.20
CA SER A 151 -5.93 -8.64 -7.38
C SER A 151 -6.95 -9.22 -8.35
N LYS A 152 -8.22 -8.83 -8.21
CA LYS A 152 -9.31 -9.28 -9.08
C LYS A 152 -9.18 -8.77 -10.50
N THR A 153 -8.71 -7.52 -10.68
CA THR A 153 -8.60 -6.87 -11.99
C THR A 153 -7.44 -7.44 -12.80
N TYR A 154 -6.28 -7.63 -12.18
CA TYR A 154 -5.05 -7.99 -12.91
C TYR A 154 -4.67 -9.46 -12.76
N GLY A 155 -5.09 -10.12 -11.68
CA GLY A 155 -4.83 -11.53 -11.46
C GLY A 155 -3.35 -11.88 -11.53
N SER A 156 -3.04 -12.96 -12.26
CA SER A 156 -1.68 -13.48 -12.40
C SER A 156 -0.69 -12.50 -13.06
N SER A 157 -1.18 -11.48 -13.77
CA SER A 157 -0.33 -10.46 -14.37
C SER A 157 0.49 -9.70 -13.32
N LEU A 158 0.00 -9.64 -12.07
CA LEU A 158 0.73 -9.02 -10.96
C LEU A 158 2.01 -9.76 -10.61
N LEU A 159 2.10 -11.05 -10.91
CA LEU A 159 3.27 -11.88 -10.62
C LEU A 159 4.46 -11.58 -11.53
N SER A 160 4.22 -10.86 -12.63
CA SER A 160 5.23 -10.53 -13.63
C SER A 160 5.71 -9.08 -13.56
N LEU A 161 5.31 -8.34 -12.54
CA LEU A 161 5.72 -6.95 -12.37
C LEU A 161 7.20 -6.78 -12.00
#